data_dae3aaa3595fb94e9339d5dda4a8d569
#
_entry.id   dae3aaa3595fb94e9339d5dda4a8d569
#
_cell.length_a   1.000
_cell.length_b   1.000
_cell.length_c   1.000
_cell.angle_alpha   90.00
_cell.angle_beta   90.00
_cell.angle_gamma   90.00
#
_symmetry.space_group_name_H-M   'P 1'
#
loop_
_entity.id
_entity.type
_entity.pdbx_description
1 polymer ?
#
loop_
_entity_poly.entity_id
_entity_poly.type
_entity_poly.pdbx_seq_one_letter_code
_entity_poly.pdbx_strand_id
1 'polypeptide(L)'
;MELDALKKTTAEFKALGATFIAISPQLQSFNREFREEKKLTFEILSDHGNEVAQRYGIKYKLPEDLREVYLQFNIDLPKYNGDDSWTLPLPARLVIDQEGIIRYAAINADYTVRPDPEETIAALKNIMGQ
;
A
#
# COMPACT_ATOMS: atom_id res chain seq x y z
N MET A 1 8.01 -2.98 14.29
CA MET A 1 6.85 -2.45 13.62
C MET A 1 7.06 -2.35 12.12
N GLU A 2 6.02 -2.58 11.35
CA GLU A 2 6.14 -2.68 9.91
C GLU A 2 6.67 -1.43 9.21
N LEU A 3 6.26 -0.24 9.64
CA LEU A 3 6.73 1.01 9.04
C LEU A 3 8.22 1.21 9.18
N ASP A 4 8.77 0.86 10.34
CA ASP A 4 10.22 0.99 10.55
C ASP A 4 10.98 -0.01 9.70
N ALA A 5 10.45 -1.22 9.55
CA ALA A 5 11.01 -2.22 8.66
C ALA A 5 10.95 -1.75 7.20
N LEU A 6 9.86 -1.10 6.79
CA LEU A 6 9.73 -0.55 5.45
C LEU A 6 10.72 0.57 5.17
N LYS A 7 10.98 1.45 6.14
CA LYS A 7 11.98 2.51 5.97
C LYS A 7 13.36 1.93 5.70
N LYS A 8 13.73 0.91 6.46
CA LYS A 8 15.00 0.23 6.30
C LYS A 8 15.08 -0.49 4.96
N THR A 9 14.01 -1.19 4.59
CA THR A 9 13.92 -1.93 3.34
C THR A 9 13.91 -1.00 2.12
N THR A 10 13.33 0.19 2.26
CA THR A 10 13.30 1.19 1.19
C THR A 10 14.71 1.60 0.77
N ALA A 11 15.63 1.73 1.73
CA ALA A 11 17.02 2.04 1.42
C ALA A 11 17.66 0.92 0.60
N GLU A 12 17.34 -0.34 0.90
CA GLU A 12 17.83 -1.48 0.13
C GLU A 12 17.25 -1.50 -1.29
N PHE A 13 15.97 -1.17 -1.45
CA PHE A 13 15.35 -1.06 -2.77
C PHE A 13 16.04 0.01 -3.61
N LYS A 14 16.32 1.16 -3.00
CA LYS A 14 16.98 2.25 -3.68
C LYS A 14 18.40 1.85 -4.12
N ALA A 15 19.10 1.12 -3.28
CA ALA A 15 20.43 0.63 -3.61
C ALA A 15 20.39 -0.34 -4.79
N LEU A 16 19.27 -1.03 -5.01
CA LEU A 16 19.07 -1.92 -6.15
C LEU A 16 18.52 -1.18 -7.38
N GLY A 17 18.37 0.14 -7.31
CA GLY A 17 17.86 0.93 -8.43
C GLY A 17 16.35 0.95 -8.55
N ALA A 18 15.63 0.55 -7.52
CA ALA A 18 14.17 0.53 -7.51
C ALA A 18 13.61 1.74 -6.77
N THR A 19 12.45 2.19 -7.21
CA THR A 19 11.70 3.25 -6.52
C THR A 19 10.54 2.61 -5.76
N PHE A 20 10.39 2.99 -4.50
CA PHE A 20 9.29 2.51 -3.67
C PHE A 20 8.21 3.59 -3.59
N ILE A 21 6.97 3.20 -3.88
CA ILE A 21 5.81 4.06 -3.68
C ILE A 21 4.74 3.28 -2.92
N ALA A 22 4.04 3.97 -2.01
CA ALA A 22 2.85 3.43 -1.36
C ALA A 22 1.62 4.10 -1.97
N ILE A 23 0.52 3.36 -2.02
CA ILE A 23 -0.74 3.87 -2.57
C ILE A 23 -1.83 3.63 -1.54
N SER A 24 -2.61 4.65 -1.26
CA SER A 24 -3.69 4.62 -0.27
C SER A 24 -4.90 5.35 -0.82
N PRO A 25 -6.13 4.90 -0.50
CA PRO A 25 -7.33 5.62 -0.91
C PRO A 25 -7.58 6.93 -0.14
N GLN A 26 -6.79 7.21 0.89
CA GLN A 26 -6.94 8.43 1.66
C GLN A 26 -6.70 9.68 0.81
N LEU A 27 -7.34 10.78 1.18
CA LEU A 27 -7.10 12.06 0.55
C LEU A 27 -5.63 12.45 0.65
N GLN A 28 -5.13 13.16 -0.36
CA GLN A 28 -3.72 13.53 -0.44
C GLN A 28 -3.24 14.31 0.79
N SER A 29 -4.09 15.16 1.35
CA SER A 29 -3.74 15.92 2.56
C SER A 29 -3.43 15.00 3.75
N PHE A 30 -4.21 13.95 3.94
CA PHE A 30 -3.96 13.00 5.03
C PHE A 30 -2.72 12.14 4.77
N ASN A 31 -2.48 11.75 3.53
CA ASN A 31 -1.28 11.02 3.16
C ASN A 31 -0.03 11.85 3.41
N ARG A 32 -0.07 13.14 3.06
CA ARG A 32 1.04 14.07 3.29
C ARG A 32 1.32 14.26 4.77
N GLU A 33 0.26 14.45 5.56
CA GLU A 33 0.37 14.61 7.00
C GLU A 33 0.98 13.38 7.65
N PHE A 34 0.54 12.20 7.26
CA PHE A 34 1.06 10.93 7.75
C PHE A 34 2.55 10.76 7.39
N ARG A 35 2.90 11.10 6.13
CA ARG A 35 4.28 11.02 5.66
C ARG A 35 5.20 11.92 6.49
N GLU A 36 4.77 13.14 6.77
CA GLU A 36 5.53 14.09 7.57
C GLU A 36 5.64 13.64 9.03
N GLU A 37 4.53 13.21 9.61
CA GLU A 37 4.49 12.75 11.00
C GLU A 37 5.41 11.55 11.23
N LYS A 38 5.39 10.60 10.34
CA LYS A 38 6.21 9.38 10.45
C LYS A 38 7.59 9.52 9.82
N LYS A 39 7.89 10.66 9.22
CA LYS A 39 9.18 10.94 8.57
C LYS A 39 9.54 9.88 7.53
N LEU A 40 8.56 9.55 6.68
CA LEU A 40 8.74 8.53 5.64
C LEU A 40 9.60 9.08 4.51
N THR A 41 10.45 8.23 3.95
CA THR A 41 11.36 8.59 2.85
C THR A 41 10.80 8.27 1.47
N PHE A 42 9.61 7.70 1.42
CA PHE A 42 8.94 7.34 0.16
C PHE A 42 7.62 8.11 0.02
N GLU A 43 7.13 8.20 -1.21
CA GLU A 43 5.88 8.89 -1.49
C GLU A 43 4.67 8.01 -1.20
N ILE A 44 3.59 8.63 -0.74
CA ILE A 44 2.29 7.99 -0.61
C ILE A 44 1.34 8.68 -1.59
N LEU A 45 0.90 7.94 -2.60
CA LEU A 45 -0.02 8.45 -3.61
C LEU A 45 -1.46 8.19 -3.21
N SER A 46 -2.34 9.11 -3.57
CA SER A 46 -3.76 8.99 -3.28
C SER A 46 -4.48 8.31 -4.45
N ASP A 47 -5.13 7.18 -4.17
CA ASP A 47 -5.98 6.48 -5.13
C ASP A 47 -7.44 6.74 -4.76
N HIS A 48 -7.96 7.88 -5.18
CA HIS A 48 -9.32 8.30 -4.84
C HIS A 48 -10.35 7.28 -5.34
N GLY A 49 -11.22 6.84 -4.43
CA GLY A 49 -12.25 5.85 -4.76
C GLY A 49 -11.72 4.45 -5.03
N ASN A 50 -10.44 4.18 -4.76
CA ASN A 50 -9.81 2.89 -5.05
C ASN A 50 -9.91 2.51 -6.55
N GLU A 51 -9.82 3.49 -7.42
CA GLU A 51 -9.93 3.26 -8.86
C GLU A 51 -8.79 2.39 -9.40
N VAL A 52 -7.56 2.68 -9.00
CA VAL A 52 -6.40 1.89 -9.39
C VAL A 52 -6.49 0.49 -8.77
N ALA A 53 -6.87 0.41 -7.49
CA ALA A 53 -7.07 -0.87 -6.82
C ALA A 53 -8.10 -1.72 -7.56
N GLN A 54 -9.16 -1.11 -8.07
CA GLN A 54 -10.17 -1.82 -8.85
C GLN A 54 -9.58 -2.39 -10.14
N ARG A 55 -8.72 -1.63 -10.82
CA ARG A 55 -8.07 -2.09 -12.04
C ARG A 55 -7.14 -3.29 -11.80
N TYR A 56 -6.54 -3.34 -10.60
CA TYR A 56 -5.72 -4.49 -10.21
C TYR A 56 -6.54 -5.63 -9.60
N GLY A 57 -7.86 -5.45 -9.47
CA GLY A 57 -8.74 -6.48 -8.95
C GLY A 57 -8.66 -6.69 -7.44
N ILE A 58 -8.19 -5.70 -6.70
CA ILE A 58 -7.99 -5.81 -5.25
C ILE A 58 -8.89 -4.88 -4.43
N LYS A 59 -9.83 -4.20 -5.06
CA LYS A 59 -10.80 -3.36 -4.36
C LYS A 59 -11.90 -4.22 -3.73
N TYR A 60 -12.25 -3.94 -2.47
CA TYR A 60 -13.38 -4.60 -1.83
C TYR A 60 -14.18 -3.60 -1.01
N LYS A 61 -15.46 -3.93 -0.76
CA LYS A 61 -16.33 -3.09 0.04
C LYS A 61 -16.38 -3.63 1.47
N LEU A 62 -16.19 -2.75 2.45
CA LEU A 62 -16.25 -3.13 3.85
C LEU A 62 -17.70 -3.51 4.22
N PRO A 63 -17.94 -4.68 4.83
CA PRO A 63 -19.29 -5.07 5.27
C PRO A 63 -19.90 -4.05 6.22
N GLU A 64 -21.21 -3.84 6.13
CA GLU A 64 -21.89 -2.82 6.91
C GLU A 64 -21.76 -3.02 8.41
N ASP A 65 -21.76 -4.25 8.87
CA ASP A 65 -21.63 -4.56 10.31
C ASP A 65 -20.24 -4.18 10.86
N LEU A 66 -19.23 -4.07 10.00
CA LEU A 66 -17.90 -3.64 10.41
C LEU A 66 -17.72 -2.12 10.40
N ARG A 67 -18.59 -1.37 9.72
CA ARG A 67 -18.49 0.08 9.64
C ARG A 67 -18.55 0.73 11.01
N GLU A 68 -19.50 0.29 11.83
CA GLU A 68 -19.66 0.82 13.18
C GLU A 68 -18.45 0.51 14.06
N VAL A 69 -17.90 -0.70 13.93
CA VAL A 69 -16.69 -1.09 14.66
C VAL A 69 -15.53 -0.17 14.28
N TYR A 70 -15.36 0.11 13.00
CA TYR A 70 -14.32 1.02 12.52
C TYR A 70 -14.49 2.42 13.10
N LEU A 71 -15.74 2.93 13.12
CA LEU A 71 -16.02 4.26 13.69
C LEU A 71 -15.71 4.33 15.17
N GLN A 72 -15.95 3.24 15.91
CA GLN A 72 -15.63 3.16 17.33
C GLN A 72 -14.13 3.25 17.60
N PHE A 73 -13.30 2.83 16.64
CA PHE A 73 -11.85 2.95 16.73
C PHE A 73 -11.31 4.21 16.05
N ASN A 74 -12.19 5.18 15.76
CA ASN A 74 -11.84 6.42 15.07
C ASN A 74 -11.29 6.21 13.65
N ILE A 75 -11.69 5.11 13.02
CA ILE A 75 -11.35 4.84 11.62
C ILE A 75 -12.54 5.24 10.76
N ASP A 76 -12.61 6.51 10.41
CA ASP A 76 -13.71 7.09 9.64
C ASP A 76 -13.32 7.13 8.16
N LEU A 77 -13.65 6.07 7.42
CA LEU A 77 -13.27 5.97 6.01
C LEU A 77 -13.84 7.11 5.16
N PRO A 78 -15.13 7.51 5.30
CA PRO A 78 -15.62 8.66 4.51
C PRO A 78 -14.83 9.93 4.75
N LYS A 79 -14.40 10.18 5.98
CA LYS A 79 -13.62 11.36 6.31
C LYS A 79 -12.24 11.31 5.67
N TYR A 80 -11.53 10.20 5.84
CA TYR A 80 -10.13 10.09 5.37
C TYR A 80 -10.03 9.86 3.88
N ASN A 81 -10.99 9.17 3.28
CA ASN A 81 -10.98 8.87 1.85
C ASN A 81 -11.77 9.89 1.01
N GLY A 82 -12.60 10.70 1.64
CA GLY A 82 -13.38 11.73 0.96
C GLY A 82 -14.53 11.19 0.12
N ASP A 83 -14.98 9.95 0.36
CA ASP A 83 -16.14 9.38 -0.29
C ASP A 83 -16.89 8.44 0.66
N ASP A 84 -18.13 8.11 0.30
CA ASP A 84 -19.00 7.26 1.11
C ASP A 84 -19.04 5.80 0.65
N SER A 85 -18.07 5.39 -0.16
CA SER A 85 -18.07 4.05 -0.73
C SER A 85 -17.76 2.94 0.27
N TRP A 86 -17.03 3.26 1.34
CA TRP A 86 -16.55 2.27 2.30
C TRP A 86 -15.76 1.15 1.65
N THR A 87 -14.96 1.51 0.66
CA THR A 87 -14.10 0.56 -0.04
C THR A 87 -12.66 0.66 0.44
N LEU A 88 -11.95 -0.45 0.36
CA LEU A 88 -10.55 -0.57 0.72
C LEU A 88 -9.83 -1.43 -0.31
N PRO A 89 -8.52 -1.24 -0.49
CA PRO A 89 -7.74 -2.19 -1.25
C PRO A 89 -7.34 -3.36 -0.36
N LEU A 90 -7.25 -4.55 -0.94
CA LEU A 90 -6.60 -5.67 -0.27
C LEU A 90 -5.13 -5.31 -0.07
N PRO A 91 -4.51 -5.70 1.06
CA PRO A 91 -3.08 -5.51 1.21
C PRO A 91 -2.32 -6.18 0.08
N ALA A 92 -1.50 -5.42 -0.60
CA ALA A 92 -0.79 -5.91 -1.77
C ALA A 92 0.60 -5.29 -1.85
N ARG A 93 1.53 -6.07 -2.36
CA ARG A 93 2.88 -5.61 -2.69
C ARG A 93 3.20 -6.11 -4.09
N LEU A 94 3.55 -5.20 -4.98
CA LEU A 94 3.83 -5.51 -6.37
C LEU A 94 5.24 -5.04 -6.73
N VAL A 95 5.93 -5.83 -7.54
CA VAL A 95 7.19 -5.41 -8.15
C VAL A 95 6.95 -5.34 -9.65
N ILE A 96 7.18 -4.17 -10.22
CA ILE A 96 6.92 -3.89 -11.63
C ILE A 96 8.26 -3.55 -12.29
N ASP A 97 8.54 -4.17 -13.44
CA ASP A 97 9.79 -3.91 -14.15
C ASP A 97 9.69 -2.64 -15.00
N GLN A 98 10.78 -2.29 -15.69
CA GLN A 98 10.85 -1.09 -16.51
C GLN A 98 9.92 -1.14 -17.73
N GLU A 99 9.47 -2.32 -18.10
CA GLU A 99 8.53 -2.50 -19.21
C GLU A 99 7.07 -2.41 -18.76
N GLY A 100 6.83 -2.22 -17.46
CA GLY A 100 5.49 -2.14 -16.92
C GLY A 100 4.85 -3.49 -16.63
N ILE A 101 5.65 -4.54 -16.57
CA ILE A 101 5.16 -5.89 -16.33
C ILE A 101 5.32 -6.24 -14.86
N ILE A 102 4.25 -6.76 -14.22
CA ILE A 102 4.30 -7.22 -12.85
C ILE A 102 5.09 -8.52 -12.79
N ARG A 103 6.21 -8.50 -12.06
CA ARG A 103 7.08 -9.67 -11.91
C ARG A 103 6.93 -10.38 -10.58
N TYR A 104 6.30 -9.73 -9.62
CA TYR A 104 6.06 -10.28 -8.29
C TYR A 104 4.80 -9.65 -7.73
N ALA A 105 3.95 -10.46 -7.13
CA ALA A 105 2.75 -9.97 -6.46
C ALA A 105 2.50 -10.77 -5.19
N ALA A 106 2.29 -10.07 -4.10
CA ALA A 106 1.86 -10.67 -2.83
C ALA A 106 0.58 -9.95 -2.42
N ILE A 107 -0.54 -10.61 -2.61
CA ILE A 107 -1.87 -10.08 -2.31
C ILE A 107 -2.54 -11.06 -1.35
N ASN A 108 -3.05 -10.54 -0.22
CA ASN A 108 -3.67 -11.39 0.77
C ASN A 108 -4.95 -10.75 1.30
N ALA A 109 -6.06 -11.51 1.28
CA ALA A 109 -7.33 -11.05 1.83
C ALA A 109 -7.27 -10.90 3.36
N ASP A 110 -6.38 -11.63 4.01
CA ASP A 110 -6.14 -11.47 5.44
C ASP A 110 -5.09 -10.38 5.65
N TYR A 111 -5.56 -9.20 6.07
CA TYR A 111 -4.68 -8.04 6.26
C TYR A 111 -3.67 -8.22 7.41
N THR A 112 -3.83 -9.26 8.24
CA THR A 112 -2.87 -9.56 9.30
C THR A 112 -1.63 -10.28 8.77
N VAL A 113 -1.71 -10.87 7.58
CA VAL A 113 -0.59 -11.55 6.94
C VAL A 113 0.16 -10.53 6.07
N ARG A 114 1.44 -10.32 6.36
CA ARG A 114 2.29 -9.40 5.61
C ARG A 114 3.39 -10.16 4.88
N PRO A 115 3.70 -9.78 3.64
CA PRO A 115 4.81 -10.41 2.94
C PRO A 115 6.15 -10.05 3.60
N ASP A 116 7.07 -10.99 3.58
CA ASP A 116 8.42 -10.77 4.07
C ASP A 116 9.14 -9.80 3.13
N PRO A 117 9.72 -8.69 3.63
CA PRO A 117 10.49 -7.78 2.79
C PRO A 117 11.59 -8.47 1.99
N GLU A 118 12.18 -9.53 2.51
CA GLU A 118 13.24 -10.26 1.81
C GLU A 118 12.74 -10.97 0.56
N GLU A 119 11.49 -11.41 0.53
CA GLU A 119 10.88 -11.97 -0.67
C GLU A 119 10.83 -10.93 -1.79
N THR A 120 10.48 -9.70 -1.44
CA THR A 120 10.44 -8.60 -2.40
C THR A 120 11.83 -8.27 -2.93
N ILE A 121 12.82 -8.26 -2.05
CA ILE A 121 14.21 -8.01 -2.44
C ILE A 121 14.70 -9.12 -3.37
N ALA A 122 14.39 -10.37 -3.07
CA ALA A 122 14.75 -11.50 -3.94
C ALA A 122 14.10 -11.37 -5.32
N ALA A 123 12.85 -10.94 -5.38
CA ALA A 123 12.15 -10.72 -6.64
C ALA A 123 12.83 -9.61 -7.46
N LEU A 124 13.25 -8.52 -6.81
CA LEU A 124 13.97 -7.44 -7.46
C LEU A 124 15.30 -7.91 -8.04
N LYS A 125 16.05 -8.68 -7.27
CA LYS A 125 17.33 -9.22 -7.72
C LYS A 125 17.17 -10.11 -8.95
N ASN A 126 16.13 -10.93 -8.97
CA ASN A 126 15.82 -11.76 -10.12
C ASN A 126 15.54 -10.94 -11.39
N ILE A 127 14.77 -9.87 -11.25
CA ILE A 127 14.45 -8.98 -12.37
C ILE A 127 15.70 -8.32 -12.92
N MET A 128 16.65 -8.00 -12.05
CA MET A 128 17.89 -7.33 -12.43
C MET A 128 19.00 -8.29 -12.87
N GLY A 129 18.70 -9.58 -12.95
CA GLY A 129 19.66 -10.58 -13.40
C GLY A 129 20.74 -10.92 -12.37
N GLN A 130 20.41 -10.75 -11.10
CA GLN A 130 21.37 -11.00 -10.02
C GLN A 130 21.06 -12.26 -9.23
#